data_ea47c7826240fa6164dc2206cb7268fd
#
_entry.id   ea47c7826240fa6164dc2206cb7268fd
#
_cell.length_a   1.000
_cell.length_b   1.000
_cell.length_c   1.000
_cell.angle_alpha   90.00
_cell.angle_beta   90.00
_cell.angle_gamma   90.00
#
_symmetry.space_group_name_H-M   'P 1'
#
loop_
_entity.id
_entity.type
_entity.pdbx_description
1 polymer ?
#
loop_
_entity_poly.entity_id
_entity_poly.type
_entity_poly.pdbx_seq_one_letter_code
_entity_poly.pdbx_strand_id
1 'polypeptide(L)'
;KENFVNNHILFKKDINRLYIGNQFCHNLFPKMHILMNMLMKAKEEKLYITLCFTYMRECYIEKIKEIIDKVYNWCKENNTKIEIVVNDWGMIRLLHNKNDYFSLSLGVLLNKRKKDPRYIYKKGYIENENLMAENTLNNSSFNKFLKEQCNIKRYEYENCRYKISIADGHNSIHVPFYVTNTSQYCPLYAMCENMDRGNQKLVTNCPKYCNDYVFAYPKHLKMVGRYNSLFAFDDTLLKKPKVLEYYINSGIDRIVLNFI
;
A
#
# COMPACT_ATOMS: atom_id res chain seq x y z
N LYS A 1 -8.62 -18.63 -11.62
CA LYS A 1 -8.12 -17.36 -11.04
C LYS A 1 -8.36 -16.15 -11.97
N GLU A 2 -8.32 -16.34 -13.28
CA GLU A 2 -8.62 -15.27 -14.26
C GLU A 2 -10.08 -14.78 -14.19
N ASN A 3 -11.02 -15.68 -13.85
CA ASN A 3 -12.45 -15.34 -13.75
C ASN A 3 -12.83 -14.51 -12.51
N PHE A 4 -11.98 -14.44 -11.48
CA PHE A 4 -12.32 -13.72 -10.25
C PHE A 4 -12.38 -12.19 -10.50
N VAL A 5 -11.45 -11.66 -11.26
CA VAL A 5 -11.40 -10.22 -11.59
C VAL A 5 -12.60 -9.85 -12.47
N ASN A 6 -12.90 -10.64 -13.49
CA ASN A 6 -13.97 -10.34 -14.45
C ASN A 6 -15.39 -10.48 -13.87
N ASN A 7 -15.59 -11.28 -12.82
CA ASN A 7 -16.90 -11.55 -12.25
C ASN A 7 -17.20 -10.82 -10.94
N HIS A 8 -16.22 -10.18 -10.32
CA HIS A 8 -16.46 -9.45 -9.08
C HIS A 8 -17.18 -8.12 -9.35
N ILE A 9 -18.26 -7.85 -8.61
CA ILE A 9 -19.12 -6.66 -8.83
C ILE A 9 -18.35 -5.33 -8.78
N LEU A 10 -17.27 -5.27 -8.01
CA LEU A 10 -16.38 -4.10 -7.91
C LEU A 10 -15.58 -3.84 -9.20
N PHE A 11 -15.47 -4.83 -10.09
CA PHE A 11 -14.71 -4.72 -11.35
C PHE A 11 -15.60 -4.47 -12.58
N LYS A 12 -16.90 -4.34 -12.39
CA LYS A 12 -17.84 -4.17 -13.52
C LYS A 12 -17.93 -2.75 -14.09
N LYS A 13 -17.42 -1.72 -13.39
CA LYS A 13 -17.46 -0.32 -13.85
C LYS A 13 -16.24 0.46 -13.35
N ASP A 14 -15.68 1.26 -14.24
CA ASP A 14 -14.76 2.38 -13.97
C ASP A 14 -13.41 2.08 -13.29
N ILE A 15 -12.94 0.82 -13.31
CA ILE A 15 -11.57 0.53 -12.94
C ILE A 15 -10.66 0.91 -14.09
N ASN A 16 -9.81 1.89 -13.84
CA ASN A 16 -8.86 2.40 -14.82
C ASN A 16 -7.40 2.11 -14.46
N ARG A 17 -7.14 1.48 -13.28
CA ARG A 17 -5.79 1.27 -12.77
C ARG A 17 -5.66 -0.04 -12.01
N LEU A 18 -4.53 -0.72 -12.23
CA LEU A 18 -4.16 -1.94 -11.52
C LEU A 18 -2.96 -1.69 -10.62
N TYR A 19 -3.11 -2.00 -9.32
CA TYR A 19 -2.02 -2.04 -8.35
C TYR A 19 -1.46 -3.46 -8.30
N ILE A 20 -0.16 -3.62 -8.57
CA ILE A 20 0.53 -4.90 -8.62
C ILE A 20 1.64 -4.91 -7.56
N GLY A 21 1.73 -5.98 -6.79
CA GLY A 21 2.74 -6.14 -5.75
C GLY A 21 2.14 -6.15 -4.35
N ASN A 22 2.97 -5.88 -3.35
CA ASN A 22 2.54 -5.86 -1.95
C ASN A 22 3.37 -4.83 -1.16
N GLN A 23 2.69 -3.92 -0.47
CA GLN A 23 3.35 -2.85 0.28
C GLN A 23 3.97 -3.31 1.61
N PHE A 24 3.75 -4.56 2.02
CA PHE A 24 4.08 -5.02 3.37
C PHE A 24 5.02 -6.22 3.39
N CYS A 25 4.98 -7.11 2.39
CA CYS A 25 5.73 -8.35 2.39
C CYS A 25 6.43 -8.64 1.06
N HIS A 26 7.77 -8.79 1.10
CA HIS A 26 8.58 -9.12 -0.08
C HIS A 26 8.18 -10.45 -0.74
N ASN A 27 7.82 -11.44 0.06
CA ASN A 27 7.50 -12.79 -0.42
C ASN A 27 6.16 -12.85 -1.19
N LEU A 28 5.35 -11.80 -1.10
CA LEU A 28 4.08 -11.68 -1.83
C LEU A 28 4.22 -10.90 -3.15
N PHE A 29 5.39 -10.33 -3.43
CA PHE A 29 5.64 -9.74 -4.73
C PHE A 29 5.60 -10.83 -5.83
N PRO A 30 5.00 -10.58 -7.00
CA PRO A 30 4.89 -11.58 -8.07
C PRO A 30 6.25 -12.08 -8.54
N LYS A 31 6.35 -13.35 -8.92
CA LYS A 31 7.51 -13.87 -9.65
C LYS A 31 7.63 -13.14 -10.99
N MET A 32 8.85 -12.98 -11.52
CA MET A 32 9.13 -12.17 -12.72
C MET A 32 8.22 -12.51 -13.90
N HIS A 33 8.07 -13.78 -14.26
CA HIS A 33 7.23 -14.19 -15.39
C HIS A 33 5.75 -13.82 -15.19
N ILE A 34 5.25 -13.94 -13.94
CA ILE A 34 3.88 -13.54 -13.58
C ILE A 34 3.75 -12.02 -13.68
N LEU A 35 4.73 -11.26 -13.16
CA LEU A 35 4.74 -9.80 -13.26
C LEU A 35 4.67 -9.34 -14.71
N MET A 36 5.51 -9.89 -15.58
CA MET A 36 5.53 -9.51 -16.99
C MET A 36 4.20 -9.80 -17.69
N ASN A 37 3.59 -10.97 -17.41
CA ASN A 37 2.26 -11.29 -17.93
C ASN A 37 1.18 -10.31 -17.43
N MET A 38 1.24 -9.90 -16.15
CA MET A 38 0.31 -8.90 -15.59
C MET A 38 0.49 -7.54 -16.25
N LEU A 39 1.73 -7.11 -16.52
CA LEU A 39 2.02 -5.84 -17.22
C LEU A 39 1.46 -5.85 -18.63
N MET A 40 1.71 -6.94 -19.39
CA MET A 40 1.17 -7.10 -20.74
C MET A 40 -0.36 -7.07 -20.74
N LYS A 41 -0.99 -7.84 -19.85
CA LYS A 41 -2.45 -7.89 -19.74
C LYS A 41 -3.04 -6.54 -19.36
N ALA A 42 -2.45 -5.84 -18.40
CA ALA A 42 -2.90 -4.50 -18.02
C ALA A 42 -2.79 -3.50 -19.18
N LYS A 43 -1.74 -3.59 -20.00
CA LYS A 43 -1.58 -2.77 -21.20
C LYS A 43 -2.65 -3.08 -22.25
N GLU A 44 -2.93 -4.37 -22.53
CA GLU A 44 -3.99 -4.82 -23.44
C GLU A 44 -5.36 -4.27 -23.02
N GLU A 45 -5.65 -4.32 -21.71
CA GLU A 45 -6.90 -3.81 -21.11
C GLU A 45 -6.91 -2.27 -20.95
N LYS A 46 -5.86 -1.58 -21.40
CA LYS A 46 -5.69 -0.11 -21.30
C LYS A 46 -5.76 0.40 -19.86
N LEU A 47 -5.31 -0.39 -18.90
CA LEU A 47 -5.25 0.00 -17.49
C LEU A 47 -3.94 0.75 -17.21
N TYR A 48 -4.03 1.81 -16.43
CA TYR A 48 -2.84 2.38 -15.79
C TYR A 48 -2.25 1.38 -14.80
N ILE A 49 -0.94 1.40 -14.64
CA ILE A 49 -0.23 0.43 -13.81
C ILE A 49 0.46 1.15 -12.65
N THR A 50 0.30 0.60 -11.46
CA THR A 50 1.05 0.99 -10.26
C THR A 50 1.72 -0.24 -9.65
N LEU A 51 3.04 -0.22 -9.52
CA LEU A 51 3.78 -1.26 -8.80
C LEU A 51 3.97 -0.85 -7.34
N CYS A 52 3.66 -1.76 -6.42
CA CYS A 52 3.78 -1.54 -4.99
C CYS A 52 4.93 -2.34 -4.41
N PHE A 53 5.96 -1.65 -3.93
CA PHE A 53 7.06 -2.27 -3.20
C PHE A 53 6.89 -2.02 -1.69
N THR A 54 7.33 -3.00 -0.89
CA THR A 54 7.50 -2.83 0.54
C THR A 54 8.83 -2.12 0.84
N TYR A 55 9.14 -1.86 2.12
CA TYR A 55 10.46 -1.36 2.51
C TYR A 55 11.57 -2.30 2.04
N MET A 56 12.71 -1.74 1.63
CA MET A 56 13.87 -2.52 1.18
C MET A 56 14.57 -3.21 2.37
N ARG A 57 14.97 -4.45 2.14
CA ARG A 57 15.84 -5.21 3.03
C ARG A 57 17.10 -5.56 2.26
N GLU A 58 18.24 -5.51 2.93
CA GLU A 58 19.53 -5.73 2.32
C GLU A 58 19.59 -7.03 1.50
N CYS A 59 19.09 -8.14 2.05
CA CYS A 59 19.06 -9.44 1.38
C CYS A 59 18.19 -9.51 0.11
N TYR A 60 17.37 -8.47 -0.16
CA TYR A 60 16.52 -8.41 -1.36
C TYR A 60 16.95 -7.34 -2.36
N ILE A 61 17.97 -6.53 -2.07
CA ILE A 61 18.37 -5.38 -2.90
C ILE A 61 18.65 -5.80 -4.34
N GLU A 62 19.48 -6.82 -4.55
CA GLU A 62 19.86 -7.26 -5.91
C GLU A 62 18.64 -7.78 -6.68
N LYS A 63 17.77 -8.54 -6.05
CA LYS A 63 16.53 -8.99 -6.67
C LYS A 63 15.59 -7.83 -7.03
N ILE A 64 15.51 -6.82 -6.19
CA ILE A 64 14.69 -5.63 -6.44
C ILE A 64 15.28 -4.84 -7.61
N LYS A 65 16.60 -4.66 -7.68
CA LYS A 65 17.28 -4.02 -8.81
C LYS A 65 16.96 -4.75 -10.12
N GLU A 66 17.09 -6.08 -10.15
CA GLU A 66 16.74 -6.90 -11.32
C GLU A 66 15.29 -6.68 -11.77
N ILE A 67 14.35 -6.65 -10.82
CA ILE A 67 12.95 -6.39 -11.12
C ILE A 67 12.77 -5.00 -11.73
N ILE A 68 13.36 -3.97 -11.11
CA ILE A 68 13.27 -2.59 -11.56
C ILE A 68 13.84 -2.44 -12.97
N ASP A 69 15.00 -3.02 -13.26
CA ASP A 69 15.65 -2.90 -14.56
C ASP A 69 14.84 -3.61 -15.65
N LYS A 70 14.31 -4.79 -15.39
CA LYS A 70 13.43 -5.50 -16.33
C LYS A 70 12.13 -4.74 -16.61
N VAL A 71 11.51 -4.19 -15.56
CA VAL A 71 10.29 -3.40 -15.72
C VAL A 71 10.57 -2.09 -16.45
N TYR A 72 11.68 -1.43 -16.16
CA TYR A 72 12.10 -0.21 -16.84
C TYR A 72 12.32 -0.45 -18.34
N ASN A 73 13.02 -1.53 -18.72
CA ASN A 73 13.22 -1.91 -20.12
C ASN A 73 11.88 -2.22 -20.81
N TRP A 74 10.99 -2.96 -20.14
CA TRP A 74 9.64 -3.20 -20.65
C TRP A 74 8.87 -1.90 -20.89
N CYS A 75 8.96 -0.94 -19.96
CA CYS A 75 8.33 0.37 -20.13
C CYS A 75 8.86 1.11 -21.35
N LYS A 76 10.19 1.07 -21.56
CA LYS A 76 10.87 1.67 -22.69
C LYS A 76 10.44 1.05 -24.02
N GLU A 77 10.48 -0.28 -24.11
CA GLU A 77 10.08 -1.05 -25.31
C GLU A 77 8.61 -0.85 -25.68
N ASN A 78 7.76 -0.66 -24.66
CA ASN A 78 6.32 -0.51 -24.83
C ASN A 78 5.84 0.94 -24.84
N ASN A 79 6.76 1.91 -24.72
CA ASN A 79 6.45 3.34 -24.58
C ASN A 79 5.35 3.61 -23.51
N THR A 80 5.48 2.96 -22.36
CA THR A 80 4.45 2.97 -21.32
C THR A 80 5.05 3.50 -20.02
N LYS A 81 4.42 4.53 -19.43
CA LYS A 81 4.79 5.02 -18.10
C LYS A 81 4.01 4.27 -17.04
N ILE A 82 4.68 3.95 -15.94
CA ILE A 82 4.05 3.33 -14.76
C ILE A 82 4.33 4.14 -13.51
N GLU A 83 3.47 3.96 -12.53
CA GLU A 83 3.63 4.54 -11.20
C GLU A 83 4.26 3.51 -10.26
N ILE A 84 5.14 3.94 -9.35
CA ILE A 84 5.75 3.08 -8.33
C ILE A 84 5.44 3.66 -6.95
N VAL A 85 4.76 2.86 -6.12
CA VAL A 85 4.56 3.18 -4.70
C VAL A 85 5.82 2.79 -3.94
N VAL A 86 6.42 3.78 -3.30
CA VAL A 86 7.66 3.63 -2.53
C VAL A 86 7.38 3.72 -1.04
N ASN A 87 7.85 2.73 -0.30
CA ASN A 87 7.67 2.61 1.15
C ASN A 87 9.01 2.68 1.92
N ASP A 88 10.09 3.08 1.22
CA ASP A 88 11.44 3.13 1.76
C ASP A 88 12.29 4.17 1.03
N TRP A 89 13.18 4.85 1.75
CA TRP A 89 14.08 5.87 1.20
C TRP A 89 15.12 5.29 0.24
N GLY A 90 15.58 4.07 0.49
CA GLY A 90 16.50 3.38 -0.40
C GLY A 90 15.88 3.12 -1.77
N MET A 91 14.58 2.80 -1.83
CA MET A 91 13.85 2.64 -3.08
C MET A 91 13.78 3.96 -3.87
N ILE A 92 13.51 5.08 -3.20
CA ILE A 92 13.48 6.41 -3.84
C ILE A 92 14.84 6.71 -4.49
N ARG A 93 15.94 6.44 -3.78
CA ARG A 93 17.30 6.61 -4.31
C ARG A 93 17.58 5.70 -5.50
N LEU A 94 17.13 4.45 -5.45
CA LEU A 94 17.32 3.47 -6.53
C LEU A 94 16.58 3.87 -7.81
N LEU A 95 15.46 4.58 -7.70
CA LEU A 95 14.62 5.00 -8.82
C LEU A 95 14.93 6.40 -9.36
N HIS A 96 15.82 7.15 -8.71
CA HIS A 96 16.08 8.57 -8.99
C HIS A 96 16.37 8.88 -10.47
N ASN A 97 17.08 8.01 -11.18
CA ASN A 97 17.48 8.22 -12.57
C ASN A 97 16.55 7.53 -13.61
N LYS A 98 15.33 7.16 -13.20
CA LYS A 98 14.36 6.43 -14.04
C LYS A 98 13.03 7.19 -14.22
N ASN A 99 13.05 8.50 -14.02
CA ASN A 99 11.84 9.36 -14.00
C ASN A 99 11.18 9.54 -15.38
N ASP A 100 11.84 9.18 -16.46
CA ASP A 100 11.30 9.20 -17.82
C ASP A 100 10.15 8.18 -18.02
N TYR A 101 10.24 7.03 -17.34
CA TYR A 101 9.21 5.99 -17.38
C TYR A 101 8.55 5.68 -16.04
N PHE A 102 9.14 6.13 -14.93
CA PHE A 102 8.59 5.91 -13.59
C PHE A 102 8.13 7.20 -12.95
N SER A 103 6.89 7.23 -12.47
CA SER A 103 6.40 8.26 -11.54
C SER A 103 6.32 7.66 -10.14
N LEU A 104 6.69 8.44 -9.13
CA LEU A 104 6.73 7.95 -7.75
C LEU A 104 5.51 8.41 -6.97
N SER A 105 4.96 7.49 -6.16
CA SER A 105 3.94 7.75 -5.14
C SER A 105 4.49 7.37 -3.76
N LEU A 106 4.32 8.26 -2.77
CA LEU A 106 4.72 7.98 -1.38
C LEU A 106 3.76 6.99 -0.76
N GLY A 107 4.27 5.82 -0.39
CA GLY A 107 3.45 4.75 0.18
C GLY A 107 3.04 4.97 1.64
N VAL A 108 2.08 4.19 2.08
CA VAL A 108 1.47 4.30 3.41
C VAL A 108 2.43 4.05 4.58
N LEU A 109 3.56 3.38 4.33
CA LEU A 109 4.58 3.15 5.37
C LEU A 109 5.48 4.37 5.61
N LEU A 110 5.60 5.28 4.64
CA LEU A 110 6.31 6.55 4.79
C LEU A 110 5.39 7.69 5.21
N ASN A 111 4.10 7.62 4.93
CA ASN A 111 3.11 8.57 5.43
C ASN A 111 2.66 8.16 6.84
N LYS A 112 3.38 8.62 7.85
CA LYS A 112 3.14 8.23 9.25
C LYS A 112 1.99 9.00 9.86
N ARG A 113 1.09 8.27 10.50
CA ARG A 113 -0.03 8.79 11.30
C ARG A 113 -0.46 7.77 12.34
N LYS A 114 -1.23 8.20 13.34
CA LYS A 114 -1.86 7.29 14.30
C LYS A 114 -3.05 6.59 13.65
N LYS A 115 -3.11 5.25 13.73
CA LYS A 115 -4.13 4.41 13.07
C LYS A 115 -4.68 3.30 13.98
N ASP A 116 -4.53 3.41 15.29
CA ASP A 116 -5.03 2.40 16.22
C ASP A 116 -6.56 2.49 16.34
N PRO A 117 -7.31 1.43 15.97
CA PRO A 117 -8.77 1.45 16.00
C PRO A 117 -9.38 1.64 17.39
N ARG A 118 -8.58 1.50 18.46
CA ARG A 118 -9.03 1.69 19.84
C ARG A 118 -9.11 3.16 20.24
N TYR A 119 -8.50 4.07 19.51
CA TYR A 119 -8.47 5.49 19.87
C TYR A 119 -9.85 6.12 19.90
N ILE A 120 -10.77 5.71 19.02
CA ILE A 120 -12.14 6.26 18.99
C ILE A 120 -12.93 6.03 20.29
N TYR A 121 -12.49 5.09 21.14
CA TYR A 121 -13.12 4.80 22.44
C TYR A 121 -12.43 5.55 23.58
N LYS A 122 -11.42 6.37 23.32
CA LYS A 122 -10.68 7.11 24.33
C LYS A 122 -11.14 8.55 24.38
N LYS A 123 -11.42 9.04 25.58
CA LYS A 123 -11.83 10.44 25.80
C LYS A 123 -10.85 11.44 25.18
N GLY A 124 -9.54 11.24 25.34
CA GLY A 124 -8.51 12.09 24.77
C GLY A 124 -8.49 12.16 23.24
N TYR A 125 -9.11 11.20 22.53
CA TYR A 125 -9.31 11.30 21.09
C TYR A 125 -10.29 12.41 20.72
N ILE A 126 -11.44 12.44 21.39
CA ILE A 126 -12.49 13.44 21.13
C ILE A 126 -11.98 14.87 21.38
N GLU A 127 -11.18 15.03 22.42
CA GLU A 127 -10.60 16.33 22.81
C GLU A 127 -9.48 16.79 21.83
N ASN A 128 -8.88 15.87 21.09
CA ASN A 128 -7.72 16.14 20.21
C ASN A 128 -7.93 15.66 18.77
N GLU A 129 -9.16 15.64 18.27
CA GLU A 129 -9.49 15.10 16.94
C GLU A 129 -8.67 15.72 15.82
N ASN A 130 -8.47 17.03 15.84
CA ASN A 130 -7.71 17.74 14.81
C ASN A 130 -6.23 17.33 14.82
N LEU A 131 -5.61 17.21 15.99
CA LEU A 131 -4.23 16.75 16.14
C LEU A 131 -4.09 15.28 15.68
N MET A 132 -5.10 14.46 15.95
CA MET A 132 -5.12 13.05 15.53
C MET A 132 -5.35 12.88 14.03
N ALA A 133 -5.90 13.88 13.35
CA ALA A 133 -6.08 13.89 11.90
C ALA A 133 -4.76 14.12 11.16
N GLU A 134 -3.76 14.71 11.80
CA GLU A 134 -2.48 15.05 11.19
C GLU A 134 -1.65 13.81 10.84
N ASN A 135 -0.80 13.98 9.85
CA ASN A 135 0.16 13.00 9.38
C ASN A 135 1.46 13.70 8.92
N THR A 136 2.48 12.94 8.55
CA THR A 136 3.78 13.51 8.18
C THR A 136 3.71 14.48 7.00
N LEU A 137 2.75 14.32 6.09
CA LEU A 137 2.59 15.18 4.91
C LEU A 137 2.05 16.58 5.25
N ASN A 138 1.46 16.78 6.43
CA ASN A 138 1.02 18.10 6.89
C ASN A 138 2.20 18.98 7.35
N ASN A 139 3.40 18.41 7.51
CA ASN A 139 4.62 19.18 7.71
C ASN A 139 5.07 19.77 6.37
N SER A 140 5.06 21.10 6.27
CA SER A 140 5.36 21.84 5.02
C SER A 140 6.78 21.58 4.50
N SER A 141 7.78 21.52 5.39
CA SER A 141 9.17 21.24 5.02
C SER A 141 9.33 19.83 4.46
N PHE A 142 8.66 18.84 5.06
CA PHE A 142 8.68 17.48 4.56
C PHE A 142 7.97 17.35 3.20
N ASN A 143 6.81 17.98 3.05
CA ASN A 143 6.09 18.00 1.77
C ASN A 143 6.90 18.67 0.65
N LYS A 144 7.55 19.80 0.97
CA LYS A 144 8.47 20.49 0.05
C LYS A 144 9.65 19.59 -0.36
N PHE A 145 10.29 18.93 0.61
CA PHE A 145 11.39 18.00 0.35
C PHE A 145 10.96 16.86 -0.60
N LEU A 146 9.79 16.27 -0.39
CA LEU A 146 9.26 15.21 -1.27
C LEU A 146 9.08 15.70 -2.71
N LYS A 147 8.52 16.90 -2.89
CA LYS A 147 8.27 17.49 -4.21
C LYS A 147 9.55 17.86 -4.94
N GLU A 148 10.45 18.56 -4.25
CA GLU A 148 11.63 19.18 -4.87
C GLU A 148 12.82 18.23 -4.98
N GLN A 149 13.08 17.41 -3.95
CA GLN A 149 14.25 16.54 -3.91
C GLN A 149 13.97 15.11 -4.37
N CYS A 150 12.74 14.62 -4.16
CA CYS A 150 12.38 13.26 -4.50
C CYS A 150 11.49 13.16 -5.75
N ASN A 151 11.01 14.27 -6.30
CA ASN A 151 10.03 14.33 -7.40
C ASN A 151 8.76 13.51 -7.11
N ILE A 152 8.33 13.47 -5.83
CA ILE A 152 7.12 12.78 -5.39
C ILE A 152 6.00 13.80 -5.26
N LYS A 153 4.93 13.62 -6.05
CA LYS A 153 3.77 14.52 -6.08
C LYS A 153 2.46 13.79 -5.77
N ARG A 154 2.49 12.48 -5.60
CA ARG A 154 1.36 11.64 -5.22
C ARG A 154 1.61 10.97 -3.88
N TYR A 155 0.56 10.85 -3.07
CA TYR A 155 0.62 10.32 -1.72
C TYR A 155 -0.48 9.29 -1.49
N GLU A 156 -0.11 8.17 -0.84
CA GLU A 156 -1.05 7.12 -0.50
C GLU A 156 -1.54 7.31 0.95
N TYR A 157 -2.85 7.37 1.11
CA TYR A 157 -3.55 7.39 2.39
C TYR A 157 -4.32 6.09 2.58
N GLU A 158 -4.73 5.83 3.81
CA GLU A 158 -5.62 4.72 4.13
C GLU A 158 -6.82 5.25 4.88
N ASN A 159 -8.02 4.87 4.43
CA ASN A 159 -9.22 5.19 5.18
C ASN A 159 -9.17 4.50 6.55
N CYS A 160 -9.48 5.22 7.59
CA CYS A 160 -9.63 4.71 8.95
C CYS A 160 -10.77 5.47 9.65
N ARG A 161 -11.17 4.99 10.81
CA ARG A 161 -12.37 5.48 11.52
C ARG A 161 -12.30 6.93 11.99
N TYR A 162 -11.21 7.62 11.81
CA TYR A 162 -11.06 9.04 12.17
C TYR A 162 -10.70 9.89 10.96
N LYS A 163 -10.95 11.16 11.12
CA LYS A 163 -10.64 12.19 10.12
C LYS A 163 -9.16 12.14 9.73
N ILE A 164 -8.89 12.46 8.49
CA ILE A 164 -7.55 12.57 7.92
C ILE A 164 -7.40 13.97 7.37
N SER A 165 -6.30 14.62 7.72
CA SER A 165 -5.88 15.87 7.10
C SER A 165 -5.14 15.54 5.79
N ILE A 166 -5.71 15.94 4.66
CA ILE A 166 -5.15 15.67 3.33
C ILE A 166 -4.21 16.80 2.95
N ALA A 167 -3.01 16.47 2.50
CA ALA A 167 -2.02 17.45 2.05
C ALA A 167 -2.25 17.85 0.59
N ASP A 168 -1.71 19.01 0.19
CA ASP A 168 -1.69 19.43 -1.20
C ASP A 168 -0.90 18.47 -2.09
N GLY A 169 -1.51 18.05 -3.20
CA GLY A 169 -0.92 17.15 -4.17
C GLY A 169 -1.95 16.21 -4.78
N HIS A 170 -1.47 15.17 -5.41
CA HIS A 170 -2.31 14.08 -5.87
C HIS A 170 -2.45 13.04 -4.76
N ASN A 171 -3.66 12.66 -4.41
CA ASN A 171 -3.89 11.84 -3.23
C ASN A 171 -4.76 10.62 -3.54
N SER A 172 -4.24 9.46 -3.18
CA SER A 172 -4.96 8.19 -3.26
C SER A 172 -5.40 7.75 -1.87
N ILE A 173 -6.59 7.19 -1.72
CA ILE A 173 -7.06 6.63 -0.46
C ILE A 173 -7.41 5.15 -0.60
N HIS A 174 -6.78 4.30 0.22
CA HIS A 174 -7.01 2.87 0.27
C HIS A 174 -8.20 2.52 1.14
N VAL A 175 -9.04 1.61 0.67
CA VAL A 175 -10.24 1.10 1.35
C VAL A 175 -10.42 -0.39 1.04
N PRO A 176 -11.03 -1.20 1.90
CA PRO A 176 -11.51 -0.90 3.25
C PRO A 176 -10.49 -1.23 4.35
N PHE A 177 -9.31 -1.75 4.01
CA PHE A 177 -8.31 -2.16 5.00
C PHE A 177 -7.24 -1.09 5.17
N TYR A 178 -6.78 -0.90 6.41
CA TYR A 178 -5.66 -0.04 6.74
C TYR A 178 -4.68 -0.74 7.68
N VAL A 179 -3.39 -0.54 7.45
CA VAL A 179 -2.35 -1.14 8.27
C VAL A 179 -2.23 -0.40 9.60
N THR A 180 -2.29 -1.12 10.71
CA THR A 180 -2.05 -0.57 12.05
C THR A 180 -0.63 -0.83 12.52
N ASN A 181 -0.03 -1.94 12.07
CA ASN A 181 1.35 -2.31 12.35
C ASN A 181 1.87 -3.22 11.24
N THR A 182 3.17 -3.09 10.95
CA THR A 182 3.90 -4.03 10.09
C THR A 182 5.25 -4.34 10.71
N SER A 183 5.73 -5.57 10.53
CA SER A 183 7.00 -6.05 11.07
C SER A 183 7.94 -6.48 9.95
N GLN A 184 9.23 -6.43 10.19
CA GLN A 184 10.23 -7.01 9.28
C GLN A 184 10.16 -8.54 9.22
N TYR A 185 9.66 -9.17 10.27
CA TYR A 185 9.50 -10.61 10.37
C TYR A 185 8.01 -10.97 10.33
N CYS A 186 7.72 -12.21 9.97
CA CYS A 186 6.35 -12.68 9.85
C CYS A 186 5.90 -13.44 11.10
N PRO A 187 5.06 -12.85 11.97
CA PRO A 187 4.54 -13.55 13.14
C PRO A 187 3.69 -14.78 12.78
N LEU A 188 3.02 -14.72 11.63
CA LEU A 188 2.21 -15.86 11.15
C LEU A 188 3.10 -17.04 10.75
N TYR A 189 4.21 -16.77 10.03
CA TYR A 189 5.19 -17.80 9.73
C TYR A 189 5.76 -18.43 11.01
N ALA A 190 6.17 -17.58 11.96
CA ALA A 190 6.74 -18.06 13.24
C ALA A 190 5.75 -18.95 14.01
N MET A 191 4.46 -18.58 14.02
CA MET A 191 3.43 -19.39 14.67
C MET A 191 3.22 -20.73 13.95
N CYS A 192 3.16 -20.74 12.63
CA CYS A 192 2.94 -21.97 11.86
C CYS A 192 4.13 -22.95 11.91
N GLU A 193 5.37 -22.44 11.93
CA GLU A 193 6.58 -23.26 11.95
C GLU A 193 6.98 -23.69 13.36
N ASN A 194 6.90 -22.78 14.33
CA ASN A 194 7.51 -22.97 15.65
C ASN A 194 6.46 -23.04 16.77
N MET A 195 5.18 -22.91 16.49
CA MET A 195 4.09 -22.77 17.47
C MET A 195 4.33 -21.61 18.46
N ASP A 196 5.22 -20.67 18.10
CA ASP A 196 5.60 -19.52 18.89
C ASP A 196 5.71 -18.28 18.01
N ARG A 197 4.78 -17.37 18.19
CA ARG A 197 4.72 -16.09 17.46
C ARG A 197 5.94 -15.19 17.73
N GLY A 198 6.60 -15.36 18.86
CA GLY A 198 7.79 -14.60 19.25
C GLY A 198 9.07 -15.09 18.58
N ASN A 199 9.12 -16.35 18.13
CA ASN A 199 10.28 -16.95 17.48
C ASN A 199 10.37 -16.54 15.99
N GLN A 200 10.62 -15.25 15.76
CA GLN A 200 10.60 -14.64 14.42
C GLN A 200 12.00 -14.65 13.79
N LYS A 201 12.10 -15.13 12.57
CA LYS A 201 13.32 -15.18 11.77
C LYS A 201 13.08 -14.59 10.38
N LEU A 202 14.17 -14.24 9.70
CA LEU A 202 14.11 -13.88 8.30
C LEU A 202 13.71 -15.10 7.46
N VAL A 203 12.64 -14.96 6.68
CA VAL A 203 12.11 -16.02 5.82
C VAL A 203 12.45 -15.72 4.37
N THR A 204 13.38 -16.47 3.79
CA THR A 204 13.77 -16.36 2.38
C THR A 204 12.90 -17.23 1.48
N ASN A 205 12.60 -18.46 1.90
CA ASN A 205 11.73 -19.41 1.21
C ASN A 205 10.42 -19.55 1.97
N CYS A 206 9.48 -18.65 1.71
CA CYS A 206 8.21 -18.61 2.42
C CYS A 206 7.17 -19.55 1.77
N PRO A 207 6.60 -20.51 2.51
CA PRO A 207 5.53 -21.39 2.03
C PRO A 207 4.18 -20.66 1.86
N LYS A 208 4.12 -19.38 2.28
CA LYS A 208 2.93 -18.52 2.15
C LYS A 208 1.72 -19.01 2.97
N TYR A 209 1.95 -19.41 4.20
CA TYR A 209 0.87 -19.74 5.16
C TYR A 209 -0.26 -18.71 5.23
N CYS A 210 0.03 -17.45 4.89
CA CYS A 210 -0.97 -16.40 4.84
C CYS A 210 -2.01 -16.54 3.71
N ASN A 211 -1.88 -17.52 2.82
CA ASN A 211 -2.95 -17.88 1.89
C ASN A 211 -4.10 -18.61 2.60
N ASP A 212 -3.77 -19.38 3.64
CA ASP A 212 -4.69 -20.27 4.33
C ASP A 212 -5.02 -19.83 5.75
N TYR A 213 -4.12 -19.08 6.40
CA TYR A 213 -4.21 -18.69 7.81
C TYR A 213 -4.14 -17.19 8.03
N VAL A 214 -4.82 -16.75 9.08
CA VAL A 214 -4.79 -15.38 9.60
C VAL A 214 -4.86 -15.39 11.12
N PHE A 215 -4.39 -14.34 11.78
CA PHE A 215 -4.68 -14.11 13.18
C PHE A 215 -6.02 -13.39 13.32
N ALA A 216 -6.98 -14.00 14.01
CA ALA A 216 -8.22 -13.33 14.38
C ALA A 216 -8.03 -12.50 15.66
N TYR A 217 -8.63 -11.34 15.68
CA TYR A 217 -8.73 -10.45 16.84
C TYR A 217 -10.18 -10.34 17.31
N PRO A 218 -10.44 -9.85 18.53
CA PRO A 218 -11.80 -9.64 19.01
C PRO A 218 -12.63 -8.83 18.00
N LYS A 219 -13.86 -9.29 17.74
CA LYS A 219 -14.74 -8.74 16.68
C LYS A 219 -14.95 -7.23 16.77
N HIS A 220 -15.01 -6.68 18.00
CA HIS A 220 -15.21 -5.24 18.20
C HIS A 220 -14.04 -4.38 17.67
N LEU A 221 -12.84 -4.93 17.58
CA LEU A 221 -11.67 -4.23 17.03
C LEU A 221 -11.68 -4.18 15.50
N LYS A 222 -12.40 -5.10 14.86
CA LYS A 222 -12.40 -5.29 13.39
C LYS A 222 -10.98 -5.38 12.82
N MET A 223 -10.14 -6.18 13.45
CA MET A 223 -8.73 -6.37 13.08
C MET A 223 -8.45 -7.79 12.66
N VAL A 224 -7.48 -7.94 11.76
CA VAL A 224 -6.92 -9.21 11.33
C VAL A 224 -5.41 -9.09 11.17
N GLY A 225 -4.67 -10.10 11.63
CA GLY A 225 -3.25 -10.24 11.34
C GLY A 225 -3.05 -11.15 10.13
N ARG A 226 -2.42 -10.66 9.08
CA ARG A 226 -2.09 -11.44 7.89
C ARG A 226 -0.65 -11.16 7.47
N TYR A 227 0.04 -12.20 7.00
CA TYR A 227 1.48 -12.16 6.74
C TYR A 227 2.26 -11.46 7.88
N ASN A 228 3.03 -10.43 7.62
CA ASN A 228 3.82 -9.71 8.63
C ASN A 228 3.13 -8.45 9.18
N SER A 229 1.82 -8.29 8.95
CA SER A 229 1.12 -7.04 9.25
C SER A 229 -0.20 -7.25 9.99
N LEU A 230 -0.60 -6.24 10.74
CA LEU A 230 -1.92 -6.12 11.35
C LEU A 230 -2.74 -5.09 10.57
N PHE A 231 -3.92 -5.52 10.16
CA PHE A 231 -4.88 -4.68 9.46
C PHE A 231 -6.12 -4.46 10.30
N ALA A 232 -6.69 -3.28 10.20
CA ALA A 232 -8.02 -3.01 10.65
C ALA A 232 -8.92 -2.69 9.45
N PHE A 233 -10.22 -2.80 9.67
CA PHE A 233 -11.23 -2.69 8.63
C PHE A 233 -12.11 -1.47 8.86
N ASP A 234 -12.26 -0.65 7.83
CA ASP A 234 -13.20 0.47 7.79
C ASP A 234 -13.77 0.67 6.39
N ASP A 235 -15.02 0.33 6.22
CA ASP A 235 -15.79 0.48 4.97
C ASP A 235 -16.67 1.74 4.95
N THR A 236 -16.45 2.67 5.87
CA THR A 236 -17.27 3.88 6.02
C THR A 236 -17.31 4.69 4.73
N LEU A 237 -16.18 4.84 4.06
CA LEU A 237 -16.05 5.59 2.81
C LEU A 237 -16.85 4.94 1.67
N LEU A 238 -16.95 3.61 1.65
CA LEU A 238 -17.75 2.88 0.65
C LEU A 238 -19.26 2.92 0.94
N LYS A 239 -19.65 3.08 2.21
CA LYS A 239 -21.05 3.02 2.65
C LYS A 239 -21.71 4.39 2.84
N LYS A 240 -20.92 5.45 3.06
CA LYS A 240 -21.43 6.78 3.40
C LYS A 240 -21.02 7.80 2.34
N PRO A 241 -21.89 8.13 1.37
CA PRO A 241 -21.58 9.08 0.29
C PRO A 241 -21.05 10.43 0.77
N LYS A 242 -21.59 10.96 1.88
CA LYS A 242 -21.11 12.23 2.48
C LYS A 242 -19.64 12.17 2.94
N VAL A 243 -19.17 11.00 3.38
CA VAL A 243 -17.76 10.82 3.79
C VAL A 243 -16.87 10.78 2.55
N LEU A 244 -17.31 10.11 1.51
CA LEU A 244 -16.63 10.08 0.22
C LEU A 244 -16.52 11.50 -0.37
N GLU A 245 -17.62 12.23 -0.43
CA GLU A 245 -17.68 13.62 -0.91
C GLU A 245 -16.73 14.53 -0.11
N TYR A 246 -16.72 14.40 1.21
CA TYR A 246 -15.80 15.13 2.07
C TYR A 246 -14.33 14.91 1.65
N TYR A 247 -13.92 13.66 1.41
CA TYR A 247 -12.53 13.36 1.03
C TYR A 247 -12.22 13.80 -0.40
N ILE A 248 -13.15 13.68 -1.34
CA ILE A 248 -12.98 14.23 -2.69
C ILE A 248 -12.77 15.74 -2.63
N ASN A 249 -13.61 16.46 -1.90
CA ASN A 249 -13.48 17.91 -1.71
C ASN A 249 -12.20 18.31 -0.93
N SER A 250 -11.66 17.40 -0.13
CA SER A 250 -10.39 17.60 0.58
C SER A 250 -9.15 17.29 -0.27
N GLY A 251 -9.31 16.86 -1.54
CA GLY A 251 -8.19 16.63 -2.47
C GLY A 251 -7.86 15.18 -2.75
N ILE A 252 -8.72 14.22 -2.37
CA ILE A 252 -8.57 12.81 -2.83
C ILE A 252 -9.05 12.71 -4.27
N ASP A 253 -8.15 12.33 -5.18
CA ASP A 253 -8.41 12.16 -6.61
C ASP A 253 -8.42 10.68 -7.07
N ARG A 254 -8.14 9.73 -6.14
CA ARG A 254 -8.12 8.29 -6.44
C ARG A 254 -8.58 7.46 -5.23
N ILE A 255 -9.49 6.52 -5.50
CA ILE A 255 -9.88 5.49 -4.54
C ILE A 255 -9.22 4.18 -4.94
N VAL A 256 -8.55 3.53 -3.99
CA VAL A 256 -7.87 2.25 -4.19
C VAL A 256 -8.58 1.17 -3.38
N LEU A 257 -9.20 0.22 -4.07
CA LEU A 257 -9.78 -0.96 -3.43
C LEU A 257 -8.66 -1.93 -3.10
N ASN A 258 -8.44 -2.20 -1.82
CA ASN A 258 -7.42 -3.11 -1.37
C ASN A 258 -8.02 -4.40 -0.79
N PHE A 259 -7.29 -5.49 -0.99
CA PHE A 259 -7.62 -6.82 -0.47
C PHE A 259 -6.43 -7.34 0.32
N ILE A 260 -6.69 -7.96 1.45
CA ILE A 260 -5.68 -8.58 2.29
C ILE A 260 -5.86 -10.09 2.38
#